data_558eab2e1375cfc5302f15a8290ab3f9
#
_entry.id   558eab2e1375cfc5302f15a8290ab3f9
#
_cell.length_a   1.000
_cell.length_b   1.000
_cell.length_c   1.000
_cell.angle_alpha   90.00
_cell.angle_beta   90.00
_cell.angle_gamma   90.00
#
_symmetry.space_group_name_H-M   'P 1'
#
loop_
_entity.id
_entity.type
_entity.pdbx_description
1 polymer ?
#
loop_
_entity_poly.entity_id
_entity_poly.type
_entity_poly.pdbx_seq_one_letter_code
_entity_poly.pdbx_strand_id
1 'polypeptide(L)'
;MRNKSLDAVKAIAACLVVCIHVSFPGQAGQLVKVLARCAVPFFFMVSGYFCYYQNCNASKRILSKILHIMKLFAVSVVFYFIWECFMKAWNGERVWTWIKGLVSTEHLKEFFVYNSTSPVRAHLWFLPALIYCYLLALLIEKWRMRKAAYCMAPVLLAILLWRAEFCAFFDRFYHTMEYRNFLFTGMSFFLTGQMIHEYQDKIVCKRLEQWMQWGLKAGMIFGVALSMMEYAFRGAGEIYTGNCVAVICLFLWLILYGREINFPSVLVLSLIHISEPTRPEPI
;
A
#
# COMPACT_ATOMS: atom_id res chain seq x y z
N MET A 1 21.78 -4.37 8.87
CA MET A 1 21.05 -4.32 10.18
C MET A 1 19.56 -4.17 9.92
N ARG A 2 18.72 -4.90 10.67
CA ARG A 2 17.26 -4.82 10.60
C ARG A 2 16.77 -3.50 11.19
N ASN A 3 15.93 -2.75 10.47
CA ASN A 3 15.35 -1.49 10.95
C ASN A 3 14.12 -1.78 11.83
N LYS A 4 14.32 -1.80 13.16
CA LYS A 4 13.25 -2.10 14.13
C LYS A 4 12.10 -1.10 14.09
N SER A 5 12.38 0.16 13.80
CA SER A 5 11.37 1.21 13.71
C SER A 5 10.45 1.02 12.50
N LEU A 6 11.03 0.60 11.37
CA LEU A 6 10.24 0.25 10.18
C LEU A 6 9.33 -0.95 10.46
N ASP A 7 9.82 -1.96 11.19
CA ASP A 7 9.02 -3.13 11.55
C ASP A 7 7.88 -2.75 12.51
N ALA A 8 8.13 -1.87 13.48
CA ALA A 8 7.08 -1.37 14.38
C ALA A 8 5.98 -0.60 13.61
N VAL A 9 6.37 0.27 12.67
CA VAL A 9 5.40 1.03 11.87
C VAL A 9 4.64 0.12 10.90
N LYS A 10 5.25 -0.94 10.35
CA LYS A 10 4.52 -1.98 9.59
C LYS A 10 3.41 -2.62 10.43
N ALA A 11 3.71 -2.92 11.71
CA ALA A 11 2.74 -3.49 12.63
C ALA A 11 1.56 -2.53 12.88
N ILE A 12 1.85 -1.25 13.14
CA ILE A 12 0.83 -0.21 13.30
C ILE A 12 0.01 -0.07 12.00
N ALA A 13 0.66 -0.03 10.84
CA ALA A 13 -0.01 0.05 9.56
C ALA A 13 -0.94 -1.15 9.31
N ALA A 14 -0.54 -2.36 9.73
CA ALA A 14 -1.41 -3.54 9.65
C ALA A 14 -2.66 -3.39 10.54
N CYS A 15 -2.52 -2.88 11.77
CA CYS A 15 -3.67 -2.55 12.62
C CYS A 15 -4.57 -1.48 11.98
N LEU A 16 -3.99 -0.45 11.36
CA LEU A 16 -4.75 0.59 10.66
C LEU A 16 -5.54 0.00 9.47
N VAL A 17 -4.99 -0.97 8.74
CA VAL A 17 -5.74 -1.67 7.68
C VAL A 17 -6.98 -2.36 8.26
N VAL A 18 -6.88 -2.99 9.43
CA VAL A 18 -8.06 -3.57 10.10
C VAL A 18 -9.09 -2.47 10.42
N CYS A 19 -8.65 -1.32 10.91
CA CYS A 19 -9.53 -0.18 11.22
C CYS A 19 -10.25 0.41 9.99
N ILE A 20 -9.70 0.25 8.77
CA ILE A 20 -10.41 0.62 7.53
C ILE A 20 -11.67 -0.26 7.34
N HIS A 21 -11.58 -1.54 7.68
CA HIS A 21 -12.64 -2.53 7.45
C HIS A 21 -13.57 -2.69 8.63
N VAL A 22 -13.06 -2.55 9.86
CA VAL A 22 -13.82 -2.60 11.11
C VAL A 22 -13.74 -1.23 11.75
N SER A 23 -14.69 -0.36 11.37
CA SER A 23 -14.71 1.03 11.84
C SER A 23 -15.20 1.12 13.29
N PHE A 24 -14.53 1.94 14.08
CA PHE A 24 -15.08 2.35 15.38
C PHE A 24 -16.35 3.20 15.19
N PRO A 25 -17.29 3.17 16.13
CA PRO A 25 -18.51 3.98 16.05
C PRO A 25 -18.22 5.47 16.20
N GLY A 26 -19.09 6.30 15.62
CA GLY A 26 -19.09 7.75 15.80
C GLY A 26 -17.99 8.49 15.02
N GLN A 27 -17.83 9.76 15.33
CA GLN A 27 -16.87 10.65 14.64
C GLN A 27 -15.42 10.23 14.83
N ALA A 28 -15.06 9.74 16.02
CA ALA A 28 -13.71 9.24 16.31
C ALA A 28 -13.33 8.09 15.36
N GLY A 29 -14.26 7.17 15.06
CA GLY A 29 -14.04 6.10 14.12
C GLY A 29 -13.78 6.60 12.69
N GLN A 30 -14.47 7.65 12.26
CA GLN A 30 -14.23 8.26 10.95
C GLN A 30 -12.85 8.92 10.88
N LEU A 31 -12.41 9.62 11.92
CA LEU A 31 -11.07 10.23 11.98
C LEU A 31 -9.96 9.15 11.92
N VAL A 32 -10.12 8.05 12.68
CA VAL A 32 -9.21 6.91 12.62
C VAL A 32 -9.17 6.34 11.20
N LYS A 33 -10.32 6.23 10.52
CA LYS A 33 -10.40 5.73 9.15
C LYS A 33 -9.70 6.64 8.14
N VAL A 34 -9.81 7.96 8.31
CA VAL A 34 -9.07 8.94 7.48
C VAL A 34 -7.56 8.71 7.61
N LEU A 35 -7.05 8.61 8.84
CA LEU A 35 -5.63 8.34 9.09
C LEU A 35 -5.20 6.96 8.56
N ALA A 36 -6.06 5.96 8.73
CA ALA A 36 -5.76 4.60 8.30
C ALA A 36 -5.57 4.46 6.77
N ARG A 37 -6.09 5.42 5.98
CA ARG A 37 -5.88 5.44 4.52
C ARG A 37 -4.40 5.57 4.11
N CYS A 38 -3.50 6.00 5.00
CA CYS A 38 -2.06 6.02 4.72
C CYS A 38 -1.41 4.62 4.74
N ALA A 39 -2.07 3.62 5.33
CA ALA A 39 -1.46 2.30 5.54
C ALA A 39 -1.17 1.55 4.23
N VAL A 40 -2.08 1.59 3.26
CA VAL A 40 -1.90 0.91 1.96
C VAL A 40 -0.78 1.56 1.14
N PRO A 41 -0.73 2.90 0.94
CA PRO A 41 0.43 3.59 0.38
C PRO A 41 1.75 3.22 1.06
N PHE A 42 1.76 3.16 2.38
CA PHE A 42 2.95 2.76 3.15
C PHE A 42 3.44 1.35 2.77
N PHE A 43 2.55 0.36 2.65
CA PHE A 43 2.93 -1.00 2.26
C PHE A 43 3.45 -1.08 0.83
N PHE A 44 2.91 -0.30 -0.12
CA PHE A 44 3.49 -0.21 -1.45
C PHE A 44 4.90 0.38 -1.44
N MET A 45 5.15 1.44 -0.64
CA MET A 45 6.49 2.02 -0.49
C MET A 45 7.47 1.03 0.15
N VAL A 46 7.08 0.31 1.20
CA VAL A 46 7.88 -0.76 1.81
C VAL A 46 8.24 -1.82 0.76
N SER A 47 7.26 -2.27 -0.01
CA SER A 47 7.47 -3.30 -1.04
C SER A 47 8.41 -2.83 -2.14
N GLY A 48 8.28 -1.58 -2.58
CA GLY A 48 9.17 -0.94 -3.54
C GLY A 48 10.58 -0.79 -2.99
N TYR A 49 10.73 -0.30 -1.76
CA TYR A 49 12.02 -0.12 -1.09
C TYR A 49 12.82 -1.44 -1.06
N PHE A 50 12.18 -2.55 -0.68
CA PHE A 50 12.82 -3.87 -0.67
C PHE A 50 12.85 -4.56 -2.05
N CYS A 51 12.39 -3.90 -3.10
CA CYS A 51 12.48 -4.39 -4.48
C CYS A 51 13.64 -3.77 -5.27
N TYR A 52 14.45 -2.92 -4.65
CA TYR A 52 15.64 -2.37 -5.26
C TYR A 52 16.83 -3.34 -5.14
N TYR A 53 17.44 -3.69 -6.28
CA TYR A 53 18.60 -4.57 -6.35
C TYR A 53 19.64 -3.98 -7.28
N GLN A 54 20.92 -4.00 -6.85
CA GLN A 54 22.05 -3.54 -7.67
C GLN A 54 22.71 -4.67 -8.48
N ASN A 55 22.39 -5.92 -8.17
CA ASN A 55 23.09 -7.10 -8.68
C ASN A 55 22.35 -7.79 -9.82
N CYS A 56 23.09 -8.61 -10.63
CA CYS A 56 22.59 -9.39 -11.76
C CYS A 56 21.44 -10.37 -11.44
N ASN A 57 21.16 -10.63 -10.17
CA ASN A 57 20.08 -11.54 -9.73
C ASN A 57 18.75 -10.84 -9.40
N ALA A 58 18.60 -9.55 -9.75
CA ALA A 58 17.39 -8.79 -9.48
C ALA A 58 16.12 -9.52 -9.96
N SER A 59 16.10 -9.97 -11.19
CA SER A 59 14.94 -10.66 -11.79
C SER A 59 14.54 -11.94 -11.05
N LYS A 60 15.51 -12.76 -10.61
CA LYS A 60 15.21 -13.98 -9.83
C LYS A 60 14.60 -13.66 -8.47
N ARG A 61 15.09 -12.62 -7.79
CA ARG A 61 14.56 -12.17 -6.50
C ARG A 61 13.16 -11.61 -6.63
N ILE A 62 12.91 -10.79 -7.66
CA ILE A 62 11.57 -10.25 -7.92
C ILE A 62 10.59 -11.38 -8.25
N LEU A 63 11.00 -12.35 -9.09
CA LEU A 63 10.16 -13.49 -9.41
C LEU A 63 9.81 -14.34 -8.17
N SER A 64 10.77 -14.56 -7.28
CA SER A 64 10.53 -15.25 -6.01
C SER A 64 9.49 -14.52 -5.15
N LYS A 65 9.51 -13.16 -5.12
CA LYS A 65 8.50 -12.36 -4.43
C LYS A 65 7.13 -12.48 -5.08
N ILE A 66 7.06 -12.43 -6.41
CA ILE A 66 5.81 -12.64 -7.16
C ILE A 66 5.20 -13.99 -6.79
N LEU A 67 5.99 -15.07 -6.86
CA LEU A 67 5.50 -16.42 -6.53
C LEU A 67 5.02 -16.52 -5.08
N HIS A 68 5.71 -15.86 -4.14
CA HIS A 68 5.30 -15.83 -2.74
C HIS A 68 3.94 -15.12 -2.57
N ILE A 69 3.77 -13.93 -3.19
CA ILE A 69 2.52 -13.18 -3.11
C ILE A 69 1.39 -13.91 -3.84
N MET A 70 1.68 -14.56 -4.98
CA MET A 70 0.70 -15.39 -5.68
C MET A 70 0.19 -16.55 -4.79
N LYS A 71 1.09 -17.21 -4.07
CA LYS A 71 0.70 -18.27 -3.11
C LYS A 71 -0.18 -17.71 -2.00
N LEU A 72 0.22 -16.57 -1.42
CA LEU A 72 -0.57 -15.90 -0.38
C LEU A 72 -1.94 -15.49 -0.91
N PHE A 73 -2.00 -14.92 -2.11
CA PHE A 73 -3.26 -14.55 -2.76
C PHE A 73 -4.15 -15.76 -3.01
N ALA A 74 -3.60 -16.84 -3.57
CA ALA A 74 -4.36 -18.08 -3.83
C ALA A 74 -4.94 -18.67 -2.54
N VAL A 75 -4.14 -18.76 -1.46
CA VAL A 75 -4.60 -19.24 -0.15
C VAL A 75 -5.71 -18.35 0.39
N SER A 76 -5.55 -17.02 0.30
CA SER A 76 -6.56 -16.07 0.76
C SER A 76 -7.87 -16.19 -0.03
N VAL A 77 -7.79 -16.32 -1.36
CA VAL A 77 -8.98 -16.49 -2.21
C VAL A 77 -9.71 -17.78 -1.87
N VAL A 78 -8.99 -18.90 -1.71
CA VAL A 78 -9.58 -20.19 -1.33
C VAL A 78 -10.26 -20.10 0.03
N PHE A 79 -9.58 -19.48 1.02
CA PHE A 79 -10.15 -19.29 2.35
C PHE A 79 -11.45 -18.48 2.31
N TYR A 80 -11.46 -17.34 1.65
CA TYR A 80 -12.65 -16.49 1.56
C TYR A 80 -13.73 -17.10 0.68
N PHE A 81 -13.38 -17.86 -0.35
CA PHE A 81 -14.35 -18.60 -1.14
C PHE A 81 -15.09 -19.64 -0.29
N ILE A 82 -14.37 -20.45 0.50
CA ILE A 82 -14.97 -21.42 1.41
C ILE A 82 -15.85 -20.71 2.45
N TRP A 83 -15.35 -19.60 3.02
CA TRP A 83 -16.09 -18.80 3.99
C TRP A 83 -17.40 -18.24 3.40
N GLU A 84 -17.37 -17.69 2.19
CA GLU A 84 -18.58 -17.18 1.52
C GLU A 84 -19.57 -18.30 1.20
N CYS A 85 -19.09 -19.46 0.74
CA CYS A 85 -19.96 -20.61 0.54
C CYS A 85 -20.66 -21.03 1.84
N PHE A 86 -19.90 -21.07 2.95
CA PHE A 86 -20.44 -21.38 4.28
C PHE A 86 -21.49 -20.35 4.72
N MET A 87 -21.17 -19.05 4.63
CA MET A 87 -22.09 -17.99 5.06
C MET A 87 -23.37 -17.94 4.22
N LYS A 88 -23.27 -18.17 2.90
CA LYS A 88 -24.45 -18.23 2.02
C LYS A 88 -25.33 -19.44 2.30
N ALA A 89 -24.72 -20.61 2.53
CA ALA A 89 -25.46 -21.79 2.93
C ALA A 89 -26.18 -21.59 4.29
N TRP A 90 -25.48 -20.96 5.26
CA TRP A 90 -26.04 -20.63 6.56
C TRP A 90 -27.25 -19.69 6.46
N ASN A 91 -27.19 -18.71 5.57
CA ASN A 91 -28.27 -17.75 5.32
C ASN A 91 -29.39 -18.31 4.43
N GLY A 92 -29.32 -19.57 3.98
CA GLY A 92 -30.31 -20.17 3.10
C GLY A 92 -30.25 -19.70 1.65
N GLU A 93 -29.16 -19.01 1.24
CA GLU A 93 -28.96 -18.56 -0.12
C GLU A 93 -28.49 -19.70 -1.04
N ARG A 94 -28.82 -19.60 -2.33
CA ARG A 94 -28.40 -20.61 -3.32
C ARG A 94 -26.91 -20.41 -3.68
N VAL A 95 -26.03 -21.14 -3.01
CA VAL A 95 -24.57 -21.10 -3.24
C VAL A 95 -24.20 -21.32 -4.71
N TRP A 96 -24.88 -22.24 -5.40
CA TRP A 96 -24.60 -22.55 -6.80
C TRP A 96 -24.86 -21.38 -7.76
N THR A 97 -25.90 -20.60 -7.50
CA THR A 97 -26.23 -19.42 -8.29
C THR A 97 -25.15 -18.34 -8.15
N TRP A 98 -24.64 -18.16 -6.94
CA TRP A 98 -23.53 -17.25 -6.67
C TRP A 98 -22.23 -17.73 -7.35
N ILE A 99 -21.88 -19.01 -7.25
CA ILE A 99 -20.68 -19.57 -7.91
C ILE A 99 -20.73 -19.35 -9.42
N LYS A 100 -21.88 -19.57 -10.07
CA LYS A 100 -22.04 -19.29 -11.50
C LYS A 100 -21.83 -17.81 -11.85
N GLY A 101 -22.24 -16.90 -10.96
CA GLY A 101 -22.04 -15.46 -11.12
C GLY A 101 -20.59 -15.00 -10.97
N LEU A 102 -19.73 -15.78 -10.28
CA LEU A 102 -18.31 -15.42 -10.10
C LEU A 102 -17.55 -15.36 -11.43
N VAL A 103 -17.88 -16.24 -12.38
CA VAL A 103 -17.20 -16.33 -13.69
C VAL A 103 -18.00 -15.56 -14.75
N SER A 104 -18.28 -14.29 -14.49
CA SER A 104 -18.82 -13.40 -15.51
C SER A 104 -17.69 -12.70 -16.26
N THR A 105 -17.92 -12.39 -17.54
CA THR A 105 -16.95 -11.61 -18.35
C THR A 105 -16.66 -10.25 -17.74
N GLU A 106 -17.63 -9.67 -17.05
CA GLU A 106 -17.52 -8.38 -16.37
C GLU A 106 -16.56 -8.46 -15.17
N HIS A 107 -16.72 -9.45 -14.29
CA HIS A 107 -15.83 -9.66 -13.15
C HIS A 107 -14.39 -10.02 -13.58
N LEU A 108 -14.23 -10.79 -14.65
CA LEU A 108 -12.91 -11.07 -15.20
C LEU A 108 -12.25 -9.79 -15.74
N LYS A 109 -12.98 -8.95 -16.45
CA LYS A 109 -12.49 -7.65 -16.92
C LYS A 109 -12.10 -6.74 -15.76
N GLU A 110 -12.95 -6.64 -14.73
CA GLU A 110 -12.66 -5.87 -13.52
C GLU A 110 -11.41 -6.38 -12.79
N PHE A 111 -11.23 -7.69 -12.71
CA PHE A 111 -10.06 -8.29 -12.10
C PHE A 111 -8.78 -7.95 -12.87
N PHE A 112 -8.76 -8.14 -14.19
CA PHE A 112 -7.55 -7.92 -14.99
C PHE A 112 -7.24 -6.43 -15.22
N VAL A 113 -8.24 -5.57 -15.36
CA VAL A 113 -8.05 -4.13 -15.63
C VAL A 113 -7.89 -3.33 -14.36
N TYR A 114 -8.75 -3.56 -13.36
CA TYR A 114 -8.77 -2.80 -12.12
C TYR A 114 -8.24 -3.54 -10.91
N ASN A 115 -7.71 -4.78 -11.10
CA ASN A 115 -7.28 -5.66 -10.00
C ASN A 115 -8.35 -5.84 -8.90
N SER A 116 -9.63 -5.71 -9.25
CA SER A 116 -10.76 -5.92 -8.34
C SER A 116 -10.91 -7.40 -8.01
N THR A 117 -10.99 -7.71 -6.74
CA THR A 117 -11.23 -9.07 -6.24
C THR A 117 -12.68 -9.29 -5.80
N SER A 118 -13.58 -8.35 -6.15
CA SER A 118 -15.01 -8.55 -6.08
C SER A 118 -15.44 -9.59 -7.14
N PRO A 119 -16.41 -10.47 -6.87
CA PRO A 119 -17.31 -10.51 -5.72
C PRO A 119 -16.83 -11.39 -4.55
N VAL A 120 -15.60 -11.94 -4.60
CA VAL A 120 -15.11 -12.79 -3.49
C VAL A 120 -14.87 -11.93 -2.25
N ARG A 121 -13.89 -11.01 -2.30
CA ARG A 121 -13.64 -10.04 -1.23
C ARG A 121 -12.88 -8.83 -1.76
N ALA A 122 -13.52 -7.67 -1.73
CA ALA A 122 -12.96 -6.43 -2.27
C ALA A 122 -11.63 -5.99 -1.61
N HIS A 123 -11.40 -6.33 -0.34
CA HIS A 123 -10.17 -5.93 0.36
C HIS A 123 -8.90 -6.69 -0.08
N LEU A 124 -9.03 -7.80 -0.80
CA LEU A 124 -7.88 -8.54 -1.33
C LEU A 124 -7.19 -7.83 -2.51
N TRP A 125 -7.75 -6.73 -3.04
CA TRP A 125 -7.25 -6.00 -4.20
C TRP A 125 -5.75 -5.63 -4.11
N PHE A 126 -5.24 -5.45 -2.90
CA PHE A 126 -3.84 -5.08 -2.66
C PHE A 126 -2.86 -6.14 -3.16
N LEU A 127 -3.20 -7.44 -2.99
CA LEU A 127 -2.30 -8.54 -3.39
C LEU A 127 -2.12 -8.62 -4.91
N PRO A 128 -3.17 -8.69 -5.76
CA PRO A 128 -2.98 -8.63 -7.20
C PRO A 128 -2.37 -7.30 -7.68
N ALA A 129 -2.73 -6.16 -7.05
CA ALA A 129 -2.09 -4.89 -7.37
C ALA A 129 -0.58 -4.94 -7.13
N LEU A 130 -0.15 -5.56 -6.03
CA LEU A 130 1.26 -5.72 -5.73
C LEU A 130 1.96 -6.67 -6.70
N ILE A 131 1.30 -7.74 -7.17
CA ILE A 131 1.82 -8.62 -8.23
C ILE A 131 2.08 -7.81 -9.50
N TYR A 132 1.12 -6.98 -9.94
CA TYR A 132 1.30 -6.10 -11.10
C TYR A 132 2.47 -5.11 -10.90
N CYS A 133 2.63 -4.52 -9.71
CA CYS A 133 3.76 -3.66 -9.41
C CYS A 133 5.10 -4.41 -9.57
N TYR A 134 5.21 -5.64 -9.08
CA TYR A 134 6.42 -6.45 -9.25
C TYR A 134 6.65 -6.87 -10.71
N LEU A 135 5.60 -7.19 -11.47
CA LEU A 135 5.72 -7.50 -12.91
C LEU A 135 6.23 -6.28 -13.69
N LEU A 136 5.69 -5.09 -13.41
CA LEU A 136 6.19 -3.85 -14.02
C LEU A 136 7.62 -3.55 -13.58
N ALA A 137 7.98 -3.80 -12.33
CA ALA A 137 9.35 -3.66 -11.86
C ALA A 137 10.32 -4.60 -12.62
N LEU A 138 9.91 -5.84 -12.92
CA LEU A 138 10.69 -6.75 -13.78
C LEU A 138 10.91 -6.18 -15.18
N LEU A 139 9.89 -5.59 -15.79
CA LEU A 139 9.99 -4.96 -17.11
C LEU A 139 10.91 -3.74 -17.08
N ILE A 140 10.77 -2.87 -16.05
CA ILE A 140 11.61 -1.69 -15.84
C ILE A 140 13.09 -2.10 -15.70
N GLU A 141 13.35 -3.17 -14.93
CA GLU A 141 14.70 -3.72 -14.77
C GLU A 141 15.25 -4.28 -16.09
N LYS A 142 14.46 -5.09 -16.80
CA LYS A 142 14.85 -5.69 -18.09
C LYS A 142 15.21 -4.63 -19.13
N TRP A 143 14.45 -3.54 -19.19
CA TRP A 143 14.65 -2.45 -20.14
C TRP A 143 15.58 -1.35 -19.62
N ARG A 144 16.09 -1.46 -18.39
CA ARG A 144 16.97 -0.48 -17.75
C ARG A 144 16.35 0.94 -17.67
N MET A 145 15.04 1.03 -17.52
CA MET A 145 14.28 2.29 -17.56
C MET A 145 13.99 2.85 -16.16
N ARG A 146 14.77 2.53 -15.13
CA ARG A 146 14.53 2.97 -13.74
C ARG A 146 14.35 4.48 -13.61
N LYS A 147 15.25 5.28 -14.21
CA LYS A 147 15.19 6.74 -14.10
C LYS A 147 13.89 7.31 -14.68
N ALA A 148 13.48 6.83 -15.85
CA ALA A 148 12.21 7.21 -16.47
C ALA A 148 11.01 6.80 -15.60
N ALA A 149 11.04 5.59 -15.03
CA ALA A 149 10.00 5.11 -14.11
C ALA A 149 9.90 6.00 -12.86
N TYR A 150 11.01 6.43 -12.28
CA TYR A 150 10.98 7.34 -11.12
C TYR A 150 10.36 8.71 -11.44
N CYS A 151 10.58 9.23 -12.64
CA CYS A 151 9.91 10.46 -13.10
C CYS A 151 8.39 10.25 -13.26
N MET A 152 7.95 9.02 -13.55
CA MET A 152 6.52 8.71 -13.65
C MET A 152 5.81 8.64 -12.28
N ALA A 153 6.51 8.33 -11.19
CA ALA A 153 5.89 8.19 -9.86
C ALA A 153 5.12 9.45 -9.42
N PRO A 154 5.72 10.66 -9.41
CA PRO A 154 5.01 11.88 -9.05
C PRO A 154 3.91 12.25 -10.06
N VAL A 155 4.07 11.92 -11.33
CA VAL A 155 3.05 12.17 -12.36
C VAL A 155 1.82 11.31 -12.12
N LEU A 156 1.99 10.02 -11.86
CA LEU A 156 0.89 9.11 -11.54
C LEU A 156 0.16 9.54 -10.26
N LEU A 157 0.92 9.95 -9.24
CA LEU A 157 0.34 10.46 -7.99
C LEU A 157 -0.42 11.77 -8.22
N ALA A 158 0.14 12.69 -9.00
CA ALA A 158 -0.52 13.96 -9.32
C ALA A 158 -1.82 13.74 -10.10
N ILE A 159 -1.85 12.83 -11.07
CA ILE A 159 -3.07 12.46 -11.81
C ILE A 159 -4.12 11.89 -10.85
N LEU A 160 -3.73 10.98 -9.95
CA LEU A 160 -4.63 10.38 -8.97
C LEU A 160 -5.26 11.43 -8.06
N LEU A 161 -4.43 12.32 -7.49
CA LEU A 161 -4.88 13.37 -6.58
C LEU A 161 -5.73 14.43 -7.29
N TRP A 162 -5.28 14.90 -8.45
CA TRP A 162 -6.04 15.86 -9.25
C TRP A 162 -7.42 15.31 -9.61
N ARG A 163 -7.50 14.05 -10.06
CA ARG A 163 -8.78 13.43 -10.38
C ARG A 163 -9.69 13.28 -9.15
N ALA A 164 -9.12 12.95 -7.99
CA ALA A 164 -9.86 12.87 -6.74
C ALA A 164 -10.48 14.22 -6.34
N GLU A 165 -9.69 15.28 -6.39
CA GLU A 165 -10.14 16.64 -6.07
C GLU A 165 -11.13 17.17 -7.13
N PHE A 166 -10.88 16.92 -8.41
CA PHE A 166 -11.79 17.30 -9.48
C PHE A 166 -13.17 16.65 -9.31
N CYS A 167 -13.21 15.34 -9.05
CA CYS A 167 -14.48 14.63 -8.82
C CYS A 167 -15.21 15.16 -7.59
N ALA A 168 -14.48 15.46 -6.50
CA ALA A 168 -15.05 16.02 -5.29
C ALA A 168 -15.62 17.45 -5.52
N PHE A 169 -14.90 18.30 -6.26
CA PHE A 169 -15.31 19.67 -6.55
C PHE A 169 -16.57 19.75 -7.42
N PHE A 170 -16.70 18.85 -8.40
CA PHE A 170 -17.84 18.82 -9.33
C PHE A 170 -18.95 17.86 -8.89
N ASP A 171 -18.91 17.34 -7.65
CA ASP A 171 -19.85 16.33 -7.11
C ASP A 171 -20.04 15.13 -8.06
N ARG A 172 -18.93 14.72 -8.70
CA ARG A 172 -18.91 13.59 -9.61
C ARG A 172 -18.56 12.31 -8.88
N PHE A 173 -19.29 11.24 -9.19
CA PHE A 173 -19.01 9.93 -8.63
C PHE A 173 -17.66 9.42 -9.15
N TYR A 174 -16.80 8.99 -8.22
CA TYR A 174 -15.52 8.40 -8.51
C TYR A 174 -15.51 6.95 -8.01
N HIS A 175 -15.36 6.01 -8.94
CA HIS A 175 -15.43 4.60 -8.58
C HIS A 175 -14.27 4.19 -7.69
N THR A 176 -14.56 3.44 -6.62
CA THR A 176 -13.54 2.93 -5.68
C THR A 176 -12.42 2.16 -6.38
N MET A 177 -12.73 1.45 -7.47
CA MET A 177 -11.74 0.70 -8.29
C MET A 177 -10.69 1.60 -8.96
N GLU A 178 -11.01 2.86 -9.23
CA GLU A 178 -10.06 3.81 -9.83
C GLU A 178 -9.02 4.26 -8.80
N TYR A 179 -9.36 4.31 -7.51
CA TYR A 179 -8.41 4.57 -6.43
C TYR A 179 -7.63 3.32 -6.06
N ARG A 180 -8.31 2.18 -5.96
CA ARG A 180 -7.72 0.89 -5.60
C ARG A 180 -7.12 0.23 -6.82
N ASN A 181 -6.15 0.90 -7.44
CA ASN A 181 -5.57 0.51 -8.71
C ASN A 181 -4.05 0.33 -8.57
N PHE A 182 -3.52 -0.70 -9.25
CA PHE A 182 -2.08 -0.99 -9.23
C PHE A 182 -1.25 0.13 -9.88
N LEU A 183 -1.79 0.81 -10.91
CA LEU A 183 -1.03 1.80 -11.67
C LEU A 183 -0.92 3.12 -10.88
N PHE A 184 -2.06 3.75 -10.55
CA PHE A 184 -2.05 5.07 -9.94
C PHE A 184 -1.65 5.01 -8.46
N THR A 185 -2.28 4.17 -7.64
CA THR A 185 -1.93 4.04 -6.24
C THR A 185 -0.73 3.11 -6.03
N GLY A 186 -0.73 1.94 -6.65
CA GLY A 186 0.32 0.96 -6.44
C GLY A 186 1.68 1.44 -6.93
N MET A 187 1.82 1.75 -8.22
CA MET A 187 3.11 2.09 -8.81
C MET A 187 3.66 3.42 -8.33
N SER A 188 2.83 4.45 -8.08
CA SER A 188 3.33 5.73 -7.59
C SER A 188 4.08 5.58 -6.26
N PHE A 189 3.52 4.87 -5.29
CA PHE A 189 4.16 4.64 -4.00
C PHE A 189 5.25 3.56 -4.06
N PHE A 190 5.08 2.53 -4.86
CA PHE A 190 6.09 1.50 -5.06
C PHE A 190 7.39 2.08 -5.64
N LEU A 191 7.29 2.86 -6.72
CA LEU A 191 8.45 3.53 -7.33
C LEU A 191 9.07 4.57 -6.40
N THR A 192 8.25 5.30 -5.63
CA THR A 192 8.75 6.20 -4.58
C THR A 192 9.60 5.44 -3.56
N GLY A 193 9.15 4.26 -3.13
CA GLY A 193 9.92 3.40 -2.22
C GLY A 193 11.25 2.94 -2.83
N GLN A 194 11.27 2.51 -4.09
CA GLN A 194 12.50 2.15 -4.81
C GLN A 194 13.45 3.34 -4.95
N MET A 195 12.93 4.51 -5.31
CA MET A 195 13.69 5.74 -5.44
C MET A 195 14.35 6.13 -4.12
N ILE A 196 13.61 6.05 -3.01
CA ILE A 196 14.17 6.32 -1.68
C ILE A 196 15.32 5.36 -1.37
N HIS A 197 15.19 4.07 -1.69
CA HIS A 197 16.29 3.11 -1.49
C HIS A 197 17.53 3.47 -2.31
N GLU A 198 17.35 3.82 -3.58
CA GLU A 198 18.47 4.17 -4.48
C GLU A 198 19.21 5.43 -4.05
N TYR A 199 18.47 6.42 -3.56
CA TYR A 199 19.04 7.75 -3.27
C TYR A 199 19.22 8.04 -1.78
N GLN A 200 18.89 7.15 -0.85
CA GLN A 200 18.94 7.40 0.60
C GLN A 200 20.30 7.94 1.06
N ASP A 201 21.40 7.37 0.55
CA ASP A 201 22.76 7.79 0.95
C ASP A 201 23.15 9.16 0.39
N LYS A 202 22.47 9.63 -0.68
CA LYS A 202 22.69 10.94 -1.29
C LYS A 202 21.78 12.03 -0.70
N ILE A 203 20.64 11.63 -0.13
CA ILE A 203 19.68 12.56 0.47
C ILE A 203 20.20 13.14 1.77
N VAL A 204 20.99 12.36 2.53
CA VAL A 204 21.51 12.80 3.83
C VAL A 204 22.62 13.83 3.62
N CYS A 205 22.32 15.10 3.89
CA CYS A 205 23.30 16.17 3.95
C CYS A 205 23.63 16.46 5.42
N LYS A 206 24.84 16.08 5.89
CA LYS A 206 25.27 16.25 7.28
C LYS A 206 25.10 17.69 7.81
N ARG A 207 25.29 18.70 6.95
CA ARG A 207 25.15 20.11 7.32
C ARG A 207 23.70 20.54 7.61
N LEU A 208 22.72 19.88 6.97
CA LEU A 208 21.29 20.22 7.07
C LEU A 208 20.47 19.14 7.76
N GLU A 209 21.12 18.17 8.40
CA GLU A 209 20.47 16.99 8.96
C GLU A 209 19.36 17.31 9.96
N GLN A 210 19.60 18.22 10.89
CA GLN A 210 18.61 18.62 11.88
C GLN A 210 17.41 19.33 11.22
N TRP A 211 17.66 20.25 10.29
CA TRP A 211 16.59 20.93 9.56
C TRP A 211 15.75 19.97 8.73
N MET A 212 16.39 18.99 8.12
CA MET A 212 15.69 17.95 7.35
C MET A 212 14.84 17.05 8.25
N GLN A 213 15.33 16.66 9.43
CA GLN A 213 14.54 15.93 10.42
C GLN A 213 13.31 16.71 10.86
N TRP A 214 13.49 17.99 11.20
CA TRP A 214 12.37 18.86 11.58
C TRP A 214 11.40 19.09 10.43
N GLY A 215 11.89 19.29 9.21
CA GLY A 215 11.08 19.41 8.01
C GLY A 215 10.21 18.19 7.75
N LEU A 216 10.76 16.97 7.88
CA LEU A 216 10.01 15.73 7.73
C LEU A 216 8.94 15.56 8.82
N LYS A 217 9.26 15.89 10.08
CA LYS A 217 8.28 15.87 11.18
C LYS A 217 7.17 16.89 10.97
N ALA A 218 7.54 18.11 10.57
CA ALA A 218 6.56 19.15 10.23
C ALA A 218 5.68 18.73 9.05
N GLY A 219 6.26 18.09 8.01
CA GLY A 219 5.54 17.53 6.88
C GLY A 219 4.55 16.44 7.27
N MET A 220 4.89 15.57 8.24
CA MET A 220 3.96 14.59 8.79
C MET A 220 2.76 15.26 9.48
N ILE A 221 3.03 16.23 10.35
CA ILE A 221 1.97 16.97 11.09
C ILE A 221 1.09 17.73 10.10
N PHE A 222 1.71 18.45 9.17
CA PHE A 222 1.00 19.18 8.11
C PHE A 222 0.13 18.27 7.28
N GLY A 223 0.66 17.10 6.86
CA GLY A 223 -0.07 16.12 6.07
C GLY A 223 -1.30 15.57 6.82
N VAL A 224 -1.16 15.28 8.12
CA VAL A 224 -2.28 14.84 8.95
C VAL A 224 -3.32 15.96 9.06
N ALA A 225 -2.92 17.19 9.36
CA ALA A 225 -3.83 18.34 9.45
C ALA A 225 -4.56 18.57 8.12
N LEU A 226 -3.85 18.51 7.01
CA LEU A 226 -4.42 18.64 5.66
C LEU A 226 -5.46 17.55 5.39
N SER A 227 -5.18 16.29 5.74
CA SER A 227 -6.15 15.19 5.58
C SER A 227 -7.43 15.40 6.39
N MET A 228 -7.31 15.95 7.59
CA MET A 228 -8.47 16.28 8.42
C MET A 228 -9.28 17.43 7.82
N MET A 229 -8.61 18.44 7.26
CA MET A 229 -9.28 19.52 6.53
C MET A 229 -10.01 18.98 5.28
N GLU A 230 -9.34 18.18 4.45
CA GLU A 230 -9.95 17.55 3.28
C GLU A 230 -11.18 16.72 3.66
N TYR A 231 -11.11 15.97 4.77
CA TYR A 231 -12.25 15.22 5.29
C TYR A 231 -13.40 16.16 5.74
N ALA A 232 -13.09 17.25 6.40
CA ALA A 232 -14.09 18.21 6.85
C ALA A 232 -14.84 18.90 5.68
N PHE A 233 -14.14 19.14 4.55
CA PHE A 233 -14.72 19.80 3.38
C PHE A 233 -15.45 18.84 2.44
N ARG A 234 -14.90 17.66 2.16
CA ARG A 234 -15.45 16.72 1.16
C ARG A 234 -16.00 15.42 1.73
N GLY A 235 -15.91 15.22 3.05
CA GLY A 235 -16.37 14.01 3.71
C GLY A 235 -15.44 12.80 3.49
N ALA A 236 -16.03 11.61 3.62
CA ALA A 236 -15.29 10.36 3.53
C ALA A 236 -14.78 10.07 2.11
N GLY A 237 -13.46 9.90 1.97
CA GLY A 237 -12.79 9.59 0.71
C GLY A 237 -11.92 8.33 0.80
N GLU A 238 -11.46 7.86 -0.37
CA GLU A 238 -10.52 6.73 -0.46
C GLU A 238 -9.06 7.20 -0.35
N ILE A 239 -8.77 8.41 -0.79
CA ILE A 239 -7.43 9.01 -0.75
C ILE A 239 -7.53 10.49 -0.33
N TYR A 240 -6.52 10.94 0.38
CA TYR A 240 -6.35 12.33 0.81
C TYR A 240 -4.94 12.78 0.46
N THR A 241 -4.81 13.99 -0.08
CA THR A 241 -3.51 14.60 -0.43
C THR A 241 -2.63 14.68 0.80
N GLY A 242 -3.21 15.08 1.93
CA GLY A 242 -2.51 15.13 3.21
C GLY A 242 -1.94 13.79 3.64
N ASN A 243 -2.66 12.67 3.48
CA ASN A 243 -2.16 11.33 3.79
C ASN A 243 -0.97 10.94 2.91
N CYS A 244 -0.97 11.34 1.64
CA CYS A 244 0.16 11.08 0.74
C CYS A 244 1.41 11.83 1.21
N VAL A 245 1.27 13.10 1.60
CA VAL A 245 2.37 13.88 2.17
C VAL A 245 2.87 13.26 3.48
N ALA A 246 1.95 12.97 4.40
CA ALA A 246 2.28 12.40 5.70
C ALA A 246 3.03 11.07 5.58
N VAL A 247 2.57 10.15 4.72
CA VAL A 247 3.18 8.82 4.58
C VAL A 247 4.55 8.88 3.90
N ILE A 248 4.75 9.75 2.92
CA ILE A 248 6.06 9.94 2.27
C ILE A 248 7.05 10.52 3.28
N CYS A 249 6.66 11.56 4.03
CA CYS A 249 7.51 12.15 5.07
C CYS A 249 7.84 11.14 6.18
N LEU A 250 6.85 10.36 6.63
CA LEU A 250 7.04 9.31 7.62
C LEU A 250 8.03 8.24 7.12
N PHE A 251 7.84 7.77 5.90
CA PHE A 251 8.68 6.72 5.33
C PHE A 251 10.14 7.20 5.16
N LEU A 252 10.35 8.41 4.62
CA LEU A 252 11.66 9.03 4.54
C LEU A 252 12.32 9.17 5.92
N TRP A 253 11.58 9.66 6.90
CA TRP A 253 12.09 9.80 8.26
C TRP A 253 12.48 8.45 8.87
N LEU A 254 11.69 7.40 8.69
CA LEU A 254 11.97 6.05 9.17
C LEU A 254 13.24 5.45 8.53
N ILE A 255 13.44 5.67 7.24
CA ILE A 255 14.59 5.13 6.52
C ILE A 255 15.87 5.88 6.91
N LEU A 256 15.82 7.20 7.00
CA LEU A 256 17.00 8.03 7.22
C LEU A 256 17.40 8.10 8.70
N TYR A 257 16.42 8.16 9.59
CA TYR A 257 16.65 8.47 11.02
C TYR A 257 16.07 7.43 11.99
N GLY A 258 15.20 6.55 11.53
CA GLY A 258 14.47 5.61 12.39
C GLY A 258 15.30 4.44 12.93
N ARG A 259 16.54 4.25 12.48
CA ARG A 259 17.38 3.10 12.89
C ARG A 259 17.79 3.12 14.37
N GLU A 260 17.79 4.29 14.98
CA GLU A 260 18.25 4.50 16.37
C GLU A 260 17.13 4.32 17.42
N ILE A 261 15.88 4.18 17.01
CA ILE A 261 14.76 4.08 17.95
C ILE A 261 14.60 2.64 18.44
N ASN A 262 14.78 2.44 19.75
CA ASN A 262 14.50 1.17 20.40
C ASN A 262 13.02 1.06 20.76
N PHE A 263 12.24 0.38 19.92
CA PHE A 263 10.88 -0.04 20.28
C PHE A 263 10.89 -1.31 21.13
N PRO A 264 9.96 -1.48 22.09
CA PRO A 264 9.83 -2.71 22.84
C PRO A 264 9.62 -3.90 21.89
N SER A 265 10.49 -4.90 22.00
CA SER A 265 10.56 -6.04 21.08
C SER A 265 9.30 -6.92 21.06
N VAL A 266 8.49 -6.89 22.11
CA VAL A 266 7.31 -7.75 22.29
C VAL A 266 6.19 -7.40 21.31
N LEU A 267 5.93 -6.10 21.04
CA LEU A 267 4.92 -5.66 20.06
C LEU A 267 5.35 -5.93 18.60
N VAL A 268 6.66 -5.95 18.37
CA VAL A 268 7.23 -6.14 17.04
C VAL A 268 7.21 -7.61 16.63
N LEU A 269 7.43 -8.55 17.56
CA LEU A 269 7.57 -9.97 17.26
C LEU A 269 6.23 -10.66 16.93
N SER A 270 5.14 -10.32 17.60
CA SER A 270 3.85 -10.99 17.40
C SER A 270 3.18 -10.66 16.04
N LEU A 271 3.43 -9.47 15.50
CA LEU A 271 2.82 -9.01 14.24
C LEU A 271 3.70 -9.28 13.01
N ILE A 272 5.02 -9.47 13.19
CA ILE A 272 5.96 -9.81 12.12
C ILE A 272 5.75 -11.24 11.62
N HIS A 273 5.38 -12.18 12.49
CA HIS A 273 5.08 -13.55 12.06
C HIS A 273 3.84 -13.65 11.15
N ILE A 274 2.99 -12.62 11.15
CA ILE A 274 1.81 -12.56 10.28
C ILE A 274 2.14 -11.95 8.90
N SER A 275 3.15 -11.07 8.81
CA SER A 275 3.40 -10.27 7.60
C SER A 275 4.55 -10.75 6.71
N GLU A 276 5.54 -11.47 7.23
CA GLU A 276 6.61 -12.08 6.41
C GLU A 276 7.18 -13.32 7.12
N PRO A 277 7.08 -14.54 6.52
CA PRO A 277 7.93 -15.63 6.93
C PRO A 277 9.37 -15.27 6.51
N THR A 278 10.13 -14.72 7.46
CA THR A 278 11.55 -14.42 7.26
C THR A 278 12.29 -15.74 7.07
N ARG A 279 12.70 -16.06 5.85
CA ARG A 279 13.85 -16.91 5.65
C ARG A 279 15.09 -16.11 6.09
N PRO A 280 15.96 -16.68 6.94
CA PRO A 280 17.27 -16.08 7.17
C PRO A 280 17.99 -15.95 5.83
N GLU A 281 18.53 -14.77 5.55
CA GLU A 281 19.42 -14.61 4.40
C GLU A 281 20.62 -15.56 4.63
N PRO A 282 21.00 -16.41 3.66
CA PRO A 282 22.27 -17.10 3.75
C PRO A 282 23.39 -16.07 3.72
N ILE A 283 24.29 -16.18 4.68
CA ILE A 283 25.54 -15.43 4.82
C ILE A 283 26.36 -15.53 3.54
#